data_2806575700d0e0f48e0ccc3728c67388
#
_entry.id   2806575700d0e0f48e0ccc3728c67388
#
_cell.length_a   1.000
_cell.length_b   1.000
_cell.length_c   1.000
_cell.angle_alpha   90.00
_cell.angle_beta   90.00
_cell.angle_gamma   90.00
#
_symmetry.space_group_name_H-M   'P 1'
#
loop_
_entity.id
_entity.type
_entity.pdbx_description
1 polymer ?
#
loop_
_entity_poly.entity_id
_entity_poly.type
_entity_poly.pdbx_seq_one_letter_code
_entity_poly.pdbx_strand_id
1 'polypeptide(L)'
;MKNTSPQPPVSKPRGSSLTRIVIWSQQLLCEVLEHGDLAVDLTAGTGQDTHVLAEAVGTEGQVVAFDLQAEALEKTTQRLQQHDFVVKNVPDDTEIKRAFGVYLVHACHSSVDKIITHPVKAIIANLGYLPGGDKSLVTRPD
;
A
#
# COMPACT_ATOMS: atom_id res chain seq x y z
N MET A 1 9.97 -53.72 -11.32
CA MET A 1 9.42 -53.11 -10.10
C MET A 1 9.77 -51.64 -10.08
N LYS A 2 8.77 -50.78 -10.24
CA LYS A 2 8.97 -49.34 -10.12
C LYS A 2 8.91 -48.97 -8.65
N ASN A 3 10.04 -48.54 -8.13
CA ASN A 3 10.17 -48.07 -6.75
C ASN A 3 9.63 -46.64 -6.71
N THR A 4 8.34 -46.48 -6.49
CA THR A 4 7.75 -45.15 -6.24
C THR A 4 8.01 -44.85 -4.77
N SER A 5 9.11 -44.14 -4.51
CA SER A 5 9.29 -43.48 -3.22
C SER A 5 8.14 -42.47 -3.02
N PRO A 6 7.47 -42.47 -1.87
CA PRO A 6 6.44 -41.46 -1.61
C PRO A 6 7.11 -40.11 -1.68
N GLN A 7 6.59 -39.24 -2.54
CA GLN A 7 7.06 -37.87 -2.58
C GLN A 7 6.74 -37.19 -1.23
N PRO A 8 7.69 -36.40 -0.70
CA PRO A 8 7.41 -35.67 0.52
C PRO A 8 6.18 -34.77 0.28
N PRO A 9 5.33 -34.62 1.28
CA PRO A 9 4.15 -33.75 1.13
C PRO A 9 4.62 -32.36 0.72
N VAL A 10 4.02 -31.85 -0.35
CA VAL A 10 4.25 -30.47 -0.79
C VAL A 10 3.96 -29.58 0.42
N SER A 11 4.99 -28.95 0.96
CA SER A 11 4.83 -28.05 2.09
C SER A 11 3.87 -26.92 1.66
N LYS A 12 2.74 -26.83 2.33
CA LYS A 12 1.85 -25.67 2.16
C LYS A 12 2.67 -24.40 2.39
N PRO A 13 2.53 -23.37 1.56
CA PRO A 13 3.27 -22.14 1.76
C PRO A 13 3.05 -21.66 3.20
N ARG A 14 4.15 -21.46 3.91
CA ARG A 14 4.14 -20.97 5.28
C ARG A 14 3.63 -19.52 5.25
N GLY A 15 2.40 -19.34 5.61
CA GLY A 15 1.78 -18.03 5.71
C GLY A 15 0.37 -18.19 6.26
N SER A 16 -0.04 -17.24 7.07
CA SER A 16 -1.43 -17.16 7.50
C SER A 16 -2.34 -16.97 6.29
N SER A 17 -3.62 -17.30 6.40
CA SER A 17 -4.61 -17.02 5.37
C SER A 17 -4.63 -15.53 5.01
N LEU A 18 -4.41 -14.66 6.01
CA LEU A 18 -4.33 -13.22 5.83
C LEU A 18 -3.14 -12.81 4.92
N THR A 19 -1.96 -13.41 5.12
CA THR A 19 -0.78 -13.16 4.26
C THR A 19 -1.08 -13.52 2.81
N ARG A 20 -1.76 -14.62 2.57
CA ARG A 20 -2.13 -15.04 1.21
C ARG A 20 -3.12 -14.08 0.55
N ILE A 21 -4.08 -13.56 1.30
CA ILE A 21 -5.05 -12.56 0.83
C ILE A 21 -4.32 -11.26 0.44
N VAL A 22 -3.37 -10.81 1.25
CA VAL A 22 -2.57 -9.62 0.95
C VAL A 22 -1.78 -9.79 -0.35
N ILE A 23 -1.08 -10.91 -0.51
CA ILE A 23 -0.32 -11.20 -1.74
C ILE A 23 -1.24 -11.23 -2.96
N TRP A 24 -2.38 -11.86 -2.84
CA TRP A 24 -3.34 -11.96 -3.93
C TRP A 24 -3.92 -10.59 -4.32
N SER A 25 -4.25 -9.75 -3.35
CA SER A 25 -4.72 -8.38 -3.62
C SER A 25 -3.65 -7.54 -4.31
N GLN A 26 -2.39 -7.68 -3.93
CA GLN A 26 -1.28 -7.01 -4.60
C GLN A 26 -1.12 -7.47 -6.06
N GLN A 27 -1.28 -8.76 -6.33
CA GLN A 27 -1.24 -9.28 -7.69
C GLN A 27 -2.37 -8.70 -8.57
N LEU A 28 -3.59 -8.61 -8.03
CA LEU A 28 -4.71 -8.00 -8.75
C LEU A 28 -4.45 -6.52 -9.08
N LEU A 29 -3.86 -5.79 -8.16
CA LEU A 29 -3.49 -4.39 -8.39
C LEU A 29 -2.47 -4.26 -9.53
N CYS A 30 -1.47 -5.13 -9.55
CA CYS A 30 -0.47 -5.15 -10.63
C CYS A 30 -1.06 -5.47 -12.00
N GLU A 31 -2.13 -6.27 -12.05
CA GLU A 31 -2.84 -6.58 -13.31
C GLU A 31 -3.68 -5.40 -13.81
N VAL A 32 -4.23 -4.60 -12.91
CA VAL A 32 -5.13 -3.48 -13.23
C VAL A 32 -4.38 -2.19 -13.52
N LEU A 33 -3.31 -1.92 -12.78
CA LEU A 33 -2.55 -0.68 -12.88
C LEU A 33 -1.60 -0.69 -14.07
N GLU A 34 -1.53 0.43 -14.76
CA GLU A 34 -0.60 0.70 -15.83
C GLU A 34 0.33 1.88 -15.47
N HIS A 35 1.46 1.99 -16.17
CA HIS A 35 2.36 3.12 -15.99
C HIS A 35 1.64 4.44 -16.29
N GLY A 36 1.80 5.39 -15.41
CA GLY A 36 1.14 6.70 -15.50
C GLY A 36 -0.17 6.82 -14.72
N ASP A 37 -0.69 5.71 -14.17
CA ASP A 37 -1.94 5.74 -13.41
C ASP A 37 -1.79 6.43 -12.05
N LEU A 38 -2.93 6.83 -11.48
CA LEU A 38 -3.06 7.27 -10.09
C LEU A 38 -3.66 6.15 -9.26
N ALA A 39 -2.95 5.76 -8.21
CA ALA A 39 -3.41 4.80 -7.22
C ALA A 39 -3.42 5.39 -5.82
N VAL A 40 -4.30 4.91 -4.97
CA VAL A 40 -4.46 5.40 -3.60
C VAL A 40 -4.36 4.25 -2.61
N ASP A 41 -3.55 4.46 -1.58
CA ASP A 41 -3.45 3.58 -0.43
C ASP A 41 -4.06 4.29 0.78
N LEU A 42 -5.17 3.81 1.25
CA LEU A 42 -5.89 4.41 2.39
C LEU A 42 -5.28 4.06 3.74
N THR A 43 -4.34 3.11 3.76
CA THR A 43 -3.75 2.57 4.99
C THR A 43 -2.28 2.21 4.75
N ALA A 44 -1.41 3.21 4.68
CA ALA A 44 0.00 3.03 4.30
C ALA A 44 0.74 2.00 5.18
N GLY A 45 0.54 2.02 6.48
CA GLY A 45 1.15 1.08 7.41
C GLY A 45 2.68 1.12 7.36
N THR A 46 3.30 -0.01 7.05
CA THR A 46 4.75 -0.10 6.85
C THR A 46 5.20 0.18 5.41
N GLY A 47 4.26 0.52 4.52
CA GLY A 47 4.53 0.91 3.14
C GLY A 47 4.64 -0.25 2.15
N GLN A 48 4.28 -1.47 2.53
CA GLN A 48 4.36 -2.62 1.62
C GLN A 48 3.42 -2.45 0.42
N ASP A 49 2.16 -2.13 0.66
CA ASP A 49 1.19 -1.92 -0.41
C ASP A 49 1.51 -0.65 -1.20
N THR A 50 1.88 0.44 -0.50
CA THR A 50 2.30 1.67 -1.15
C THR A 50 3.46 1.43 -2.12
N HIS A 51 4.43 0.60 -1.73
CA HIS A 51 5.56 0.23 -2.58
C HIS A 51 5.10 -0.55 -3.83
N VAL A 52 4.21 -1.52 -3.67
CA VAL A 52 3.65 -2.28 -4.80
C VAL A 52 2.92 -1.36 -5.78
N LEU A 53 2.12 -0.43 -5.26
CA LEU A 53 1.44 0.57 -6.09
C LEU A 53 2.43 1.47 -6.83
N ALA A 54 3.48 1.94 -6.15
CA ALA A 54 4.49 2.81 -6.75
C ALA A 54 5.24 2.12 -7.89
N GLU A 55 5.58 0.85 -7.75
CA GLU A 55 6.17 0.07 -8.84
C GLU A 55 5.19 -0.12 -10.00
N ALA A 56 3.93 -0.41 -9.70
CA ALA A 56 2.91 -0.68 -10.72
C ALA A 56 2.59 0.54 -11.57
N VAL A 57 2.51 1.74 -10.98
CA VAL A 57 2.25 2.98 -11.72
C VAL A 57 3.49 3.57 -12.40
N GLY A 58 4.67 3.14 -11.98
CA GLY A 58 5.94 3.57 -12.57
C GLY A 58 6.32 5.02 -12.26
N THR A 59 7.41 5.49 -12.89
CA THR A 59 7.99 6.82 -12.65
C THR A 59 7.10 7.96 -13.13
N GLU A 60 6.18 7.72 -14.03
CA GLU A 60 5.22 8.71 -14.54
C GLU A 60 3.88 8.65 -13.81
N GLY A 61 3.69 7.67 -12.93
CA GLY A 61 2.49 7.49 -12.15
C GLY A 61 2.51 8.25 -10.83
N GLN A 62 1.37 8.21 -10.16
CA GLN A 62 1.19 8.86 -8.87
C GLN A 62 0.58 7.88 -7.87
N VAL A 63 1.10 7.90 -6.66
CA VAL A 63 0.50 7.21 -5.51
C VAL A 63 0.24 8.22 -4.41
N VAL A 64 -0.95 8.18 -3.84
CA VAL A 64 -1.28 8.96 -2.64
C VAL A 64 -1.60 7.98 -1.52
N ALA A 65 -0.87 8.06 -0.43
CA ALA A 65 -1.02 7.14 0.70
C ALA A 65 -1.35 7.88 1.99
N PHE A 66 -2.29 7.35 2.72
CA PHE A 66 -2.81 7.93 3.96
C PHE A 66 -2.48 7.04 5.15
N ASP A 67 -2.19 7.65 6.27
CA ASP A 67 -2.18 6.98 7.57
C ASP A 67 -2.43 7.96 8.70
N LEU A 68 -3.04 7.49 9.77
CA LEU A 68 -3.27 8.24 11.01
C LEU A 68 -2.03 8.30 11.90
N GLN A 69 -1.11 7.35 11.71
CA GLN A 69 0.10 7.22 12.52
C GLN A 69 1.29 7.84 11.79
N ALA A 70 1.90 8.83 12.40
CA ALA A 70 3.11 9.45 11.87
C ALA A 70 4.26 8.43 11.72
N GLU A 71 4.38 7.49 12.66
CA GLU A 71 5.37 6.42 12.60
C GLU A 71 5.20 5.53 11.36
N ALA A 72 3.96 5.23 10.98
CA ALA A 72 3.68 4.46 9.76
C ALA A 72 4.18 5.20 8.52
N LEU A 73 3.92 6.49 8.42
CA LEU A 73 4.38 7.30 7.29
C LEU A 73 5.89 7.42 7.25
N GLU A 74 6.54 7.48 8.40
CA GLU A 74 8.00 7.48 8.48
C GLU A 74 8.59 6.16 7.96
N LYS A 75 8.04 5.03 8.37
CA LYS A 75 8.45 3.71 7.86
C LYS A 75 8.19 3.56 6.36
N THR A 76 7.06 4.05 5.89
CA THR A 76 6.73 4.08 4.46
C THR A 76 7.73 4.93 3.69
N THR A 77 8.07 6.11 4.18
CA THR A 77 9.08 6.99 3.58
C THR A 77 10.43 6.29 3.47
N GLN A 78 10.91 5.68 4.55
CA GLN A 78 12.18 4.96 4.56
C GLN A 78 12.20 3.81 3.55
N ARG A 79 11.12 3.02 3.52
CA ARG A 79 10.99 1.91 2.56
C ARG A 79 11.07 2.38 1.11
N LEU A 80 10.33 3.42 0.78
CA LEU A 80 10.26 3.93 -0.60
C LEU A 80 11.56 4.60 -1.02
N GLN A 81 12.20 5.36 -0.13
CA GLN A 81 13.49 6.01 -0.42
C GLN A 81 14.61 4.99 -0.64
N GLN A 82 14.58 3.85 0.05
CA GLN A 82 15.53 2.74 -0.18
C GLN A 82 15.41 2.15 -1.60
N HIS A 83 14.28 2.34 -2.26
CA HIS A 83 14.01 1.88 -3.62
C HIS A 83 13.98 3.03 -4.64
N ASP A 84 14.60 4.17 -4.30
CA ASP A 84 14.76 5.34 -5.17
C ASP A 84 13.47 6.03 -5.62
N PHE A 85 12.36 5.82 -4.89
CA PHE A 85 11.12 6.54 -5.17
C PHE A 85 11.18 7.97 -4.64
N VAL A 86 10.59 8.89 -5.40
CA VAL A 86 10.38 10.27 -4.98
C VAL A 86 9.18 10.33 -4.03
N VAL A 87 9.42 10.73 -2.79
CA VAL A 87 8.41 10.78 -1.73
C VAL A 87 8.25 12.21 -1.22
N LYS A 88 7.00 12.66 -1.14
CA LYS A 88 6.63 13.98 -0.59
C LYS A 88 5.61 13.82 0.52
N ASN A 89 5.85 14.48 1.64
CA ASN A 89 4.87 14.60 2.72
C ASN A 89 4.01 15.84 2.47
N VAL A 90 2.70 15.67 2.53
CA VAL A 90 1.73 16.70 2.18
C VAL A 90 0.83 16.97 3.40
N PRO A 91 0.57 18.25 3.75
CA PRO A 91 -0.40 18.59 4.79
C PRO A 91 -1.81 18.04 4.49
N ASP A 92 -2.54 17.71 5.53
CA ASP A 92 -3.87 17.08 5.46
C ASP A 92 -4.99 17.97 4.88
N ASP A 93 -4.73 19.24 4.74
CA ASP A 93 -5.67 20.24 4.19
C ASP A 93 -5.35 20.64 2.74
N THR A 94 -4.37 19.98 2.12
CA THR A 94 -3.86 20.34 0.80
C THR A 94 -4.44 19.42 -0.28
N GLU A 95 -5.08 20.00 -1.28
CA GLU A 95 -5.44 19.29 -2.50
C GLU A 95 -4.17 18.87 -3.25
N ILE A 96 -4.09 17.59 -3.59
CA ILE A 96 -2.96 17.04 -4.34
C ILE A 96 -3.30 17.05 -5.82
N LYS A 97 -2.53 17.84 -6.58
CA LYS A 97 -2.64 17.90 -8.03
C LYS A 97 -2.05 16.64 -8.67
N ARG A 98 -2.53 16.33 -9.86
CA ARG A 98 -1.98 15.24 -10.65
C ARG A 98 -0.52 15.54 -10.99
N ALA A 99 0.39 14.75 -10.43
CA ALA A 99 1.83 14.84 -10.64
C ALA A 99 2.47 13.48 -10.29
N PHE A 100 3.61 13.17 -10.88
CA PHE A 100 4.29 11.91 -10.60
C PHE A 100 4.94 11.89 -9.21
N GLY A 101 5.09 10.71 -8.65
CA GLY A 101 5.70 10.46 -7.36
C GLY A 101 4.74 9.89 -6.33
N VAL A 102 5.23 9.71 -5.11
CA VAL A 102 4.47 9.21 -3.98
C VAL A 102 4.22 10.34 -3.00
N TYR A 103 2.98 10.53 -2.64
CA TYR A 103 2.53 11.59 -1.73
C TYR A 103 1.96 10.94 -0.48
N LEU A 104 2.54 11.26 0.67
CA LEU A 104 2.12 10.74 1.97
C LEU A 104 1.34 11.81 2.73
N VAL A 105 0.17 11.44 3.21
CA VAL A 105 -0.76 12.34 3.91
C VAL A 105 -1.03 11.79 5.30
N HIS A 106 -0.67 12.58 6.32
CA HIS A 106 -0.98 12.26 7.71
C HIS A 106 -2.41 12.69 8.02
N ALA A 107 -3.36 11.85 7.62
CA ALA A 107 -4.79 12.13 7.77
C ALA A 107 -5.60 10.84 7.79
N CYS A 108 -6.85 10.98 8.21
CA CYS A 108 -7.84 9.91 8.06
C CYS A 108 -8.20 9.75 6.57
N HIS A 109 -8.40 8.52 6.14
CA HIS A 109 -8.85 8.21 4.78
C HIS A 109 -10.23 8.83 4.44
N SER A 110 -11.00 9.26 5.44
CA SER A 110 -12.25 9.99 5.23
C SER A 110 -12.07 11.34 4.53
N SER A 111 -10.83 11.85 4.49
CA SER A 111 -10.51 13.12 3.81
C SER A 111 -10.12 12.93 2.34
N VAL A 112 -10.14 11.72 1.81
CA VAL A 112 -9.64 11.40 0.47
C VAL A 112 -10.32 12.22 -0.63
N ASP A 113 -11.61 12.43 -0.54
CA ASP A 113 -12.40 13.18 -1.52
C ASP A 113 -12.05 14.67 -1.59
N LYS A 114 -11.55 15.23 -0.50
CA LYS A 114 -11.10 16.64 -0.43
C LYS A 114 -9.68 16.82 -0.93
N ILE A 115 -8.87 15.80 -0.79
CA ILE A 115 -7.44 15.83 -1.11
C ILE A 115 -7.19 15.40 -2.54
N ILE A 116 -7.92 14.40 -3.03
CA ILE A 116 -7.77 13.86 -4.38
C ILE A 116 -9.02 14.18 -5.20
N THR A 117 -8.84 15.01 -6.21
CA THR A 117 -9.91 15.48 -7.10
C THR A 117 -9.78 14.95 -8.53
N HIS A 118 -8.75 14.15 -8.80
CA HIS A 118 -8.51 13.53 -10.09
C HIS A 118 -9.00 12.08 -10.11
N PRO A 119 -9.31 11.52 -11.28
CA PRO A 119 -9.70 10.12 -11.40
C PRO A 119 -8.64 9.16 -10.87
N VAL A 120 -9.05 8.26 -10.02
CA VAL A 120 -8.21 7.23 -9.39
C VAL A 120 -8.46 5.90 -10.09
N LYS A 121 -7.38 5.21 -10.49
CA LYS A 121 -7.48 3.91 -11.15
C LYS A 121 -7.73 2.77 -10.18
N ALA A 122 -7.08 2.80 -9.03
CA ALA A 122 -7.22 1.78 -7.99
C ALA A 122 -7.07 2.38 -6.60
N ILE A 123 -7.82 1.83 -5.66
CA ILE A 123 -7.75 2.17 -4.24
C ILE A 123 -7.58 0.87 -3.46
N ILE A 124 -6.62 0.85 -2.56
CA ILE A 124 -6.45 -0.25 -1.61
C ILE A 124 -6.64 0.25 -0.17
N ALA A 125 -7.24 -0.59 0.66
CA ALA A 125 -7.38 -0.35 2.09
C ALA A 125 -7.22 -1.67 2.82
N ASN A 126 -6.13 -1.81 3.54
CA ASN A 126 -5.88 -2.94 4.44
C ASN A 126 -6.04 -2.45 5.88
N LEU A 127 -7.25 -2.56 6.39
CA LEU A 127 -7.57 -2.14 7.75
C LEU A 127 -6.90 -3.08 8.75
N GLY A 128 -5.85 -2.58 9.37
CA GLY A 128 -5.08 -3.32 10.32
C GLY A 128 -4.44 -2.40 11.34
N TYR A 129 -3.49 -2.93 12.06
CA TYR A 129 -2.63 -2.18 12.95
C TYR A 129 -1.18 -2.27 12.48
N LEU A 130 -0.40 -1.25 12.83
CA LEU A 130 1.03 -1.26 12.57
C LEU A 130 1.71 -2.31 13.47
N PRO A 131 2.40 -3.33 12.93
CA PRO A 131 3.13 -4.29 13.75
C PRO A 131 4.14 -3.60 14.67
N GLY A 132 4.02 -3.83 16.00
CA GLY A 132 4.83 -3.15 17.01
C GLY A 132 4.40 -1.73 17.35
N GLY A 133 3.34 -1.22 16.74
CA GLY A 133 2.76 0.08 17.05
C GLY A 133 1.76 0.04 18.22
N ASP A 134 1.20 1.20 18.54
CA ASP A 134 0.18 1.32 19.57
C ASP A 134 -1.14 0.69 19.11
N LYS A 135 -1.54 -0.40 19.78
CA LYS A 135 -2.76 -1.14 19.47
C LYS A 135 -4.04 -0.38 19.85
N SER A 136 -3.93 0.73 20.59
CA SER A 136 -5.09 1.58 20.89
C SER A 136 -5.52 2.43 19.71
N LEU A 137 -4.64 2.62 18.72
CA LEU A 137 -4.90 3.38 17.52
C LEU A 137 -5.46 2.47 16.42
N VAL A 138 -6.71 2.07 16.60
CA VAL A 138 -7.41 1.25 15.62
C VAL A 138 -8.30 2.15 14.77
N THR A 139 -8.27 1.96 13.44
CA THR A 139 -9.21 2.61 12.54
C THR A 139 -10.63 2.16 12.87
N ARG A 140 -11.50 3.11 13.22
CA ARG A 140 -12.90 2.83 13.47
C ARG A 140 -13.72 3.17 12.23
N PRO A 141 -14.70 2.34 11.86
CA PRO A 141 -15.68 2.76 10.87
C PRO A 141 -16.51 3.90 11.48
N ASP A 142 -16.63 4.97 10.77
CA ASP A 142 -17.56 6.06 11.14
C ASP A 142 -18.99 5.66 10.82
#